data_136851e5dbba328e0950868a614d433d
#
_entry.id   136851e5dbba328e0950868a614d433d
#
_cell.length_a   1.000
_cell.length_b   1.000
_cell.length_c   1.000
_cell.angle_alpha   90.00
_cell.angle_beta   90.00
_cell.angle_gamma   90.00
#
_symmetry.space_group_name_H-M   'P 1'
#
loop_
_entity.id
_entity.type
_entity.pdbx_description
1 polymer ?
#
loop_
_entity_poly.entity_id
_entity_poly.type
_entity_poly.pdbx_seq_one_letter_code
_entity_poly.pdbx_strand_id
1 'polypeptide(L)'
;IFLVAMVITSFQFARKRVNQMQWKMIQKGGVYFLWAYPFSVYWWNLFYYPYVEGYSAPELHDYLFYWAGFLAFAMRIAAWGKLRQKAINKNQFVQAPDIVTKTFGVGLVALGLVASATGHYWFDGVSGIIAGPEWSAELSLWLPFWPLEPFMPLMVMGLGTFLTTKSKIVIQSTTSAI
;
A
#
# COMPACT_ATOMS: atom_id res chain seq x y z
N ILE A 1 3.93 -15.75 12.22
CA ILE A 1 3.08 -16.74 11.54
C ILE A 1 3.33 -16.72 10.03
N PHE A 2 3.15 -15.59 9.31
CA PHE A 2 3.28 -15.51 7.84
C PHE A 2 4.66 -15.93 7.31
N LEU A 3 5.76 -15.49 7.93
CA LEU A 3 7.11 -15.87 7.53
C LEU A 3 7.36 -17.37 7.69
N VAL A 4 6.93 -17.95 8.82
CA VAL A 4 7.05 -19.39 9.07
C VAL A 4 6.23 -20.17 8.05
N ALA A 5 5.00 -19.76 7.78
CA ALA A 5 4.15 -20.39 6.77
C ALA A 5 4.78 -20.30 5.36
N MET A 6 5.38 -19.15 5.00
CA MET A 6 6.08 -18.97 3.73
C MET A 6 7.28 -19.92 3.61
N VAL A 7 8.12 -20.03 4.67
CA VAL A 7 9.29 -20.92 4.68
C VAL A 7 8.83 -22.38 4.58
N ILE A 8 7.87 -22.81 5.39
CA ILE A 8 7.37 -24.18 5.37
C ILE A 8 6.80 -24.54 4.00
N THR A 9 5.98 -23.66 3.39
CA THR A 9 5.37 -23.91 2.08
C THR A 9 6.34 -23.77 0.89
N SER A 10 7.58 -23.34 1.11
CA SER A 10 8.65 -23.39 0.12
C SER A 10 9.18 -24.81 -0.09
N PHE A 11 9.00 -25.72 0.88
CA PHE A 11 9.37 -27.12 0.73
C PHE A 11 8.31 -27.92 -0.01
N GLN A 12 8.75 -28.88 -0.85
CA GLN A 12 7.86 -29.67 -1.71
C GLN A 12 6.79 -30.46 -0.95
N PHE A 13 7.12 -30.99 0.25
CA PHE A 13 6.19 -31.78 1.06
C PHE A 13 4.99 -30.94 1.55
N ALA A 14 5.23 -29.69 1.95
CA ALA A 14 4.18 -28.79 2.41
C ALA A 14 3.42 -28.16 1.25
N ARG A 15 4.12 -27.85 0.13
CA ARG A 15 3.50 -27.34 -1.09
C ARG A 15 2.45 -28.26 -1.66
N LYS A 16 2.65 -29.59 -1.57
CA LYS A 16 1.68 -30.60 -2.02
C LYS A 16 0.38 -30.61 -1.21
N ARG A 17 0.38 -30.06 0.02
CA ARG A 17 -0.79 -30.03 0.92
C ARG A 17 -1.64 -28.77 0.78
N VAL A 18 -1.16 -27.77 0.04
CA VAL A 18 -1.90 -26.52 -0.23
C VAL A 18 -2.20 -26.41 -1.70
N ASN A 19 -3.35 -25.85 -2.06
CA ASN A 19 -3.66 -25.59 -3.45
C ASN A 19 -2.82 -24.42 -3.98
N GLN A 20 -2.73 -24.30 -5.31
CA GLN A 20 -1.89 -23.29 -5.95
C GLN A 20 -2.27 -21.84 -5.56
N MET A 21 -3.56 -21.59 -5.31
CA MET A 21 -4.05 -20.27 -4.91
C MET A 21 -3.61 -19.95 -3.48
N GLN A 22 -3.81 -20.86 -2.55
CA GLN A 22 -3.37 -20.74 -1.15
C GLN A 22 -1.87 -20.53 -1.07
N TRP A 23 -1.09 -21.34 -1.81
CA TRP A 23 0.35 -21.19 -1.86
C TRP A 23 0.78 -19.78 -2.33
N LYS A 24 0.18 -19.28 -3.42
CA LYS A 24 0.46 -17.92 -3.91
C LYS A 24 0.09 -16.84 -2.89
N MET A 25 -1.01 -17.02 -2.15
CA MET A 25 -1.42 -16.08 -1.10
C MET A 25 -0.43 -16.06 0.06
N ILE A 26 0.02 -17.23 0.53
CA ILE A 26 1.02 -17.35 1.61
C ILE A 26 2.34 -16.72 1.18
N GLN A 27 2.83 -17.01 -0.01
CA GLN A 27 4.08 -16.44 -0.53
C GLN A 27 3.99 -14.91 -0.67
N LYS A 28 2.89 -14.40 -1.20
CA LYS A 28 2.67 -12.95 -1.27
C LYS A 28 2.62 -12.30 0.10
N GLY A 29 1.87 -12.87 1.04
CA GLY A 29 1.76 -12.35 2.40
C GLY A 29 3.13 -12.31 3.10
N GLY A 30 3.91 -13.39 2.97
CA GLY A 30 5.26 -13.44 3.53
C GLY A 30 6.21 -12.38 2.95
N VAL A 31 6.20 -12.20 1.63
CA VAL A 31 7.01 -11.16 0.95
C VAL A 31 6.59 -9.75 1.39
N TYR A 32 5.28 -9.48 1.50
CA TYR A 32 4.82 -8.18 1.99
C TYR A 32 5.22 -7.92 3.43
N PHE A 33 5.16 -8.93 4.28
CA PHE A 33 5.59 -8.81 5.67
C PHE A 33 7.10 -8.55 5.78
N LEU A 34 7.91 -9.27 4.98
CA LEU A 34 9.36 -9.06 4.90
C LEU A 34 9.72 -7.65 4.39
N TRP A 35 8.93 -7.11 3.48
CA TRP A 35 9.11 -5.75 3.00
C TRP A 35 8.66 -4.71 4.04
N ALA A 36 7.50 -4.92 4.67
CA ALA A 36 6.88 -3.95 5.56
C ALA A 36 7.75 -3.66 6.80
N TYR A 37 8.38 -4.67 7.36
CA TYR A 37 9.18 -4.51 8.58
C TYR A 37 10.38 -3.57 8.36
N PRO A 38 11.34 -3.83 7.45
CA PRO A 38 12.45 -2.91 7.23
C PRO A 38 11.99 -1.55 6.70
N PHE A 39 10.96 -1.50 5.85
CA PHE A 39 10.42 -0.23 5.37
C PHE A 39 9.92 0.66 6.52
N SER A 40 9.19 0.11 7.48
CA SER A 40 8.74 0.86 8.65
C SER A 40 9.92 1.32 9.53
N VAL A 41 10.92 0.47 9.75
CA VAL A 41 12.12 0.83 10.55
C VAL A 41 12.85 2.01 9.92
N TYR A 42 13.13 1.97 8.62
CA TYR A 42 13.81 3.07 7.93
C TYR A 42 12.96 4.34 7.85
N TRP A 43 11.63 4.21 7.77
CA TRP A 43 10.73 5.34 7.86
C TRP A 43 10.85 6.05 9.22
N TRP A 44 10.85 5.29 10.33
CA TRP A 44 11.04 5.82 11.70
C TRP A 44 12.39 6.48 11.86
N ASN A 45 13.45 5.87 11.32
CA ASN A 45 14.81 6.43 11.35
C ASN A 45 14.92 7.77 10.62
N LEU A 46 14.12 8.01 9.58
CA LEU A 46 14.18 9.26 8.81
C LEU A 46 13.25 10.35 9.33
N PHE A 47 12.06 10.00 9.80
CA PHE A 47 11.01 10.99 10.03
C PHE A 47 10.57 11.14 11.48
N TYR A 48 11.03 10.29 12.39
CA TYR A 48 10.69 10.34 13.80
C TYR A 48 11.92 10.49 14.69
N TYR A 49 12.80 9.51 14.71
CA TYR A 49 13.93 9.48 15.65
C TYR A 49 14.88 10.69 15.57
N PRO A 50 15.14 11.33 14.42
CA PRO A 50 15.99 12.52 14.36
C PRO A 50 15.46 13.71 15.16
N TYR A 51 14.17 13.70 15.49
CA TYR A 51 13.50 14.77 16.24
C TYR A 51 13.29 14.40 17.72
N VAL A 52 13.76 13.23 18.16
CA VAL A 52 13.69 12.78 19.54
C VAL A 52 15.08 12.96 20.19
N GLU A 53 15.11 13.60 21.37
CA GLU A 53 16.36 13.81 22.11
C GLU A 53 17.09 12.50 22.40
N GLY A 54 18.40 12.48 22.16
CA GLY A 54 19.25 11.30 22.41
C GLY A 54 19.41 10.34 21.23
N TYR A 55 18.75 10.56 20.11
CA TYR A 55 18.94 9.78 18.88
C TYR A 55 19.94 10.44 17.92
N SER A 56 20.65 9.60 17.17
CA SER A 56 21.60 10.06 16.15
C SER A 56 20.87 10.54 14.88
N ALA A 57 21.53 11.43 14.12
CA ALA A 57 21.05 11.82 12.80
C ALA A 57 20.98 10.62 11.84
N PRO A 58 20.06 10.63 10.86
CA PRO A 58 19.94 9.54 9.87
C PRO A 58 21.24 9.38 9.08
N GLU A 59 21.61 8.14 8.84
CA GLU A 59 22.75 7.81 7.99
C GLU A 59 22.34 7.62 6.51
N LEU A 60 23.33 7.64 5.61
CA LEU A 60 23.09 7.48 4.18
C LEU A 60 22.31 6.19 3.83
N HIS A 61 22.57 5.12 4.57
CA HIS A 61 21.91 3.85 4.34
C HIS A 61 20.40 3.88 4.68
N ASP A 62 19.97 4.69 5.66
CA ASP A 62 18.55 4.85 6.00
C ASP A 62 17.77 5.43 4.80
N TYR A 63 18.36 6.46 4.14
CA TYR A 63 17.76 7.03 2.92
C TYR A 63 17.70 6.01 1.79
N LEU A 64 18.80 5.29 1.55
CA LEU A 64 18.86 4.31 0.45
C LEU A 64 17.83 3.20 0.61
N PHE A 65 17.73 2.60 1.80
CA PHE A 65 16.80 1.50 2.04
C PHE A 65 15.36 1.95 2.11
N TYR A 66 15.08 3.13 2.68
CA TYR A 66 13.74 3.70 2.65
C TYR A 66 13.26 3.93 1.22
N TRP A 67 14.04 4.66 0.39
CA TRP A 67 13.65 4.98 -0.97
C TRP A 67 13.60 3.75 -1.87
N ALA A 68 14.47 2.78 -1.68
CA ALA A 68 14.39 1.50 -2.39
C ALA A 68 13.09 0.75 -2.04
N GLY A 69 12.75 0.67 -0.76
CA GLY A 69 11.52 0.06 -0.29
C GLY A 69 10.26 0.79 -0.79
N PHE A 70 10.26 2.12 -0.73
CA PHE A 70 9.18 2.95 -1.27
C PHE A 70 8.99 2.74 -2.77
N LEU A 71 10.07 2.84 -3.54
CA LEU A 71 10.06 2.69 -4.99
C LEU A 71 9.58 1.29 -5.42
N ALA A 72 10.03 0.24 -4.72
CA ALA A 72 9.59 -1.12 -5.01
C ALA A 72 8.07 -1.26 -4.90
N PHE A 73 7.45 -0.67 -3.87
CA PHE A 73 6.00 -0.74 -3.68
C PHE A 73 5.25 0.23 -4.62
N ALA A 74 5.77 1.44 -4.84
CA ALA A 74 5.22 2.39 -5.80
C ALA A 74 5.16 1.81 -7.22
N MET A 75 6.21 1.13 -7.67
CA MET A 75 6.22 0.41 -8.95
C MET A 75 5.14 -0.69 -9.00
N ARG A 76 4.89 -1.35 -7.88
CA ARG A 76 3.84 -2.37 -7.79
C ARG A 76 2.43 -1.75 -7.89
N ILE A 77 2.20 -0.60 -7.26
CA ILE A 77 0.96 0.18 -7.42
C ILE A 77 0.79 0.59 -8.89
N ALA A 78 1.85 1.10 -9.52
CA ALA A 78 1.81 1.50 -10.93
C ALA A 78 1.54 0.31 -11.87
N ALA A 79 2.16 -0.84 -11.63
CA ALA A 79 1.90 -2.06 -12.39
C ALA A 79 0.44 -2.54 -12.24
N TRP A 80 -0.10 -2.48 -11.02
CA TRP A 80 -1.50 -2.77 -10.75
C TRP A 80 -2.44 -1.80 -11.49
N GLY A 81 -2.15 -0.51 -11.47
CA GLY A 81 -2.89 0.51 -12.23
C GLY A 81 -2.89 0.23 -13.74
N LYS A 82 -1.72 -0.12 -14.31
CA LYS A 82 -1.60 -0.51 -15.73
C LYS A 82 -2.45 -1.73 -16.08
N LEU A 83 -2.49 -2.74 -15.22
CA LEU A 83 -3.32 -3.93 -15.44
C LEU A 83 -4.81 -3.59 -15.43
N ARG A 84 -5.25 -2.75 -14.50
CA ARG A 84 -6.65 -2.27 -14.44
C ARG A 84 -7.01 -1.45 -15.69
N GLN A 85 -6.14 -0.54 -16.11
CA GLN A 85 -6.34 0.26 -17.31
C GLN A 85 -6.45 -0.60 -18.59
N LYS A 86 -5.61 -1.63 -18.71
CA LYS A 86 -5.70 -2.60 -19.81
C LYS A 86 -7.04 -3.35 -19.80
N ALA A 87 -7.54 -3.73 -18.62
CA ALA A 87 -8.83 -4.42 -18.50
C ALA A 87 -10.00 -3.51 -18.92
N ILE A 88 -9.95 -2.22 -18.57
CA ILE A 88 -10.94 -1.21 -19.01
C ILE A 88 -10.92 -1.07 -20.53
N ASN A 89 -9.74 -0.88 -21.11
CA ASN A 89 -9.59 -0.66 -22.55
C ASN A 89 -9.99 -1.89 -23.40
N LYS A 90 -9.91 -3.09 -22.82
CA LYS A 90 -10.29 -4.34 -23.50
C LYS A 90 -11.80 -4.62 -23.46
N ASN A 91 -12.52 -4.07 -22.52
CA ASN A 91 -13.93 -4.36 -22.30
C ASN A 91 -14.81 -3.19 -22.77
N GLN A 92 -15.54 -3.39 -23.87
CA GLN A 92 -16.42 -2.38 -24.47
C GLN A 92 -17.60 -1.95 -23.58
N PHE A 93 -17.95 -2.77 -22.56
CA PHE A 93 -19.03 -2.48 -21.61
C PHE A 93 -18.58 -1.70 -20.38
N VAL A 94 -17.33 -1.27 -20.35
CA VAL A 94 -16.73 -0.60 -19.21
C VAL A 94 -16.36 0.83 -19.58
N GLN A 95 -17.01 1.79 -18.95
CA GLN A 95 -16.72 3.20 -19.12
C GLN A 95 -15.56 3.64 -18.24
N ALA A 96 -14.63 4.44 -18.79
CA ALA A 96 -13.58 5.09 -18.03
C ALA A 96 -14.16 6.04 -16.95
N PRO A 97 -13.41 6.32 -15.87
CA PRO A 97 -13.85 7.28 -14.87
C PRO A 97 -14.04 8.67 -15.45
N ASP A 98 -14.97 9.42 -14.89
CA ASP A 98 -15.20 10.83 -15.23
C ASP A 98 -13.95 11.66 -14.91
N ILE A 99 -13.82 12.81 -15.58
CA ILE A 99 -12.64 13.68 -15.50
C ILE A 99 -12.36 14.13 -14.06
N VAL A 100 -13.40 14.41 -13.27
CA VAL A 100 -13.28 14.85 -11.87
C VAL A 100 -12.68 13.75 -11.02
N THR A 101 -13.21 12.54 -11.10
CA THR A 101 -12.68 11.37 -10.35
C THR A 101 -11.23 11.06 -10.75
N LYS A 102 -10.92 11.17 -12.05
CA LYS A 102 -9.57 10.95 -12.55
C LYS A 102 -8.60 12.01 -12.03
N THR A 103 -8.97 13.30 -12.10
CA THR A 103 -8.14 14.42 -11.61
C THR A 103 -7.91 14.31 -10.11
N PHE A 104 -8.96 14.01 -9.34
CA PHE A 104 -8.84 13.78 -7.90
C PHE A 104 -7.91 12.60 -7.59
N GLY A 105 -8.03 11.50 -8.33
CA GLY A 105 -7.13 10.34 -8.18
C GLY A 105 -5.67 10.68 -8.48
N VAL A 106 -5.39 11.46 -9.52
CA VAL A 106 -4.03 11.96 -9.83
C VAL A 106 -3.53 12.85 -8.69
N GLY A 107 -4.37 13.74 -8.15
CA GLY A 107 -4.03 14.58 -7.01
C GLY A 107 -3.64 13.76 -5.78
N LEU A 108 -4.36 12.68 -5.48
CA LEU A 108 -4.00 11.76 -4.38
C LEU A 108 -2.67 11.05 -4.63
N VAL A 109 -2.36 10.62 -5.86
CA VAL A 109 -1.05 10.04 -6.17
C VAL A 109 0.06 11.06 -5.93
N ALA A 110 -0.11 12.31 -6.39
CA ALA A 110 0.85 13.37 -6.15
C ALA A 110 0.99 13.68 -4.66
N LEU A 111 -0.12 13.74 -3.91
CA LEU A 111 -0.11 13.93 -2.46
C LEU A 111 0.67 12.82 -1.75
N GLY A 112 0.46 11.56 -2.12
CA GLY A 112 1.21 10.43 -1.56
C GLY A 112 2.70 10.51 -1.83
N LEU A 113 3.12 10.96 -3.03
CA LEU A 113 4.52 11.20 -3.36
C LEU A 113 5.13 12.33 -2.50
N VAL A 114 4.43 13.44 -2.31
CA VAL A 114 4.89 14.53 -1.44
C VAL A 114 4.95 14.05 0.01
N ALA A 115 3.91 13.37 0.50
CA ALA A 115 3.86 12.86 1.86
C ALA A 115 5.00 11.87 2.16
N SER A 116 5.43 11.08 1.18
CA SER A 116 6.55 10.14 1.35
C SER A 116 7.90 10.83 1.59
N ALA A 117 8.07 12.08 1.15
CA ALA A 117 9.28 12.86 1.34
C ALA A 117 9.20 13.82 2.55
N THR A 118 8.00 14.04 3.08
CA THR A 118 7.71 15.08 4.08
C THR A 118 7.13 14.50 5.39
N GLY A 119 7.50 13.27 5.73
CA GLY A 119 6.95 12.54 6.87
C GLY A 119 6.92 13.32 8.18
N HIS A 120 8.00 14.02 8.49
CA HIS A 120 8.15 14.83 9.73
C HIS A 120 7.16 16.00 9.87
N TYR A 121 6.57 16.50 8.77
CA TYR A 121 5.60 17.61 8.85
C TYR A 121 4.18 17.17 9.18
N TRP A 122 3.82 15.95 8.83
CA TRP A 122 2.43 15.48 8.99
C TRP A 122 2.26 14.38 10.02
N PHE A 123 3.36 13.71 10.37
CA PHE A 123 3.34 12.52 11.24
C PHE A 123 2.63 12.79 12.57
N ASP A 124 3.03 13.81 13.34
CA ASP A 124 2.47 14.10 14.67
C ASP A 124 0.97 14.36 14.62
N GLY A 125 0.52 15.13 13.61
CA GLY A 125 -0.91 15.41 13.43
C GLY A 125 -1.73 14.15 13.12
N VAL A 126 -1.21 13.29 12.25
CA VAL A 126 -1.88 12.02 11.87
C VAL A 126 -1.83 11.03 13.02
N SER A 127 -0.69 10.89 13.68
CA SER A 127 -0.54 9.99 14.83
C SER A 127 -1.48 10.38 15.97
N GLY A 128 -1.63 11.67 16.26
CA GLY A 128 -2.60 12.14 17.26
C GLY A 128 -4.04 11.76 16.97
N ILE A 129 -4.43 11.73 15.69
CA ILE A 129 -5.78 11.34 15.27
C ILE A 129 -5.96 9.82 15.31
N ILE A 130 -4.97 9.05 14.88
CA ILE A 130 -5.08 7.61 14.69
C ILE A 130 -4.68 6.83 15.94
N ALA A 131 -3.62 7.23 16.62
CA ALA A 131 -3.08 6.54 17.78
C ALA A 131 -3.61 7.08 19.12
N GLY A 132 -4.11 8.32 19.17
CA GLY A 132 -4.61 8.95 20.38
C GLY A 132 -5.87 8.32 21.02
N PRO A 133 -6.86 7.86 20.24
CA PRO A 133 -8.08 7.26 20.80
C PRO A 133 -7.82 5.93 21.53
N GLU A 134 -8.58 5.64 22.59
CA GLU A 134 -8.47 4.40 23.38
C GLU A 134 -8.61 3.11 22.54
N TRP A 135 -9.50 3.09 21.54
CA TRP A 135 -9.66 1.95 20.63
C TRP A 135 -8.39 1.63 19.83
N SER A 136 -7.53 2.61 19.65
CA SER A 136 -6.26 2.43 18.92
C SER A 136 -5.28 1.54 19.69
N ALA A 137 -5.26 1.62 21.01
CA ALA A 137 -4.44 0.78 21.86
C ALA A 137 -4.80 -0.70 21.70
N GLU A 138 -6.08 -1.03 21.59
CA GLU A 138 -6.53 -2.40 21.32
C GLU A 138 -6.09 -2.88 19.94
N LEU A 139 -6.18 -2.03 18.92
CA LEU A 139 -5.75 -2.41 17.55
C LEU A 139 -4.26 -2.70 17.48
N SER A 140 -3.42 -2.04 18.26
CA SER A 140 -1.98 -2.29 18.29
C SER A 140 -1.63 -3.73 18.71
N LEU A 141 -2.49 -4.40 19.47
CA LEU A 141 -2.33 -5.78 19.89
C LEU A 141 -2.58 -6.78 18.75
N TRP A 142 -3.43 -6.41 17.78
CA TRP A 142 -3.90 -7.31 16.73
C TRP A 142 -3.32 -7.01 15.36
N LEU A 143 -3.05 -5.74 15.07
CA LEU A 143 -2.55 -5.30 13.78
C LEU A 143 -1.04 -5.02 13.87
N PRO A 144 -0.20 -5.84 13.22
CA PRO A 144 1.21 -5.53 13.11
C PRO A 144 1.40 -4.21 12.36
N PHE A 145 2.38 -3.43 12.77
CA PHE A 145 2.69 -2.11 12.21
C PHE A 145 1.63 -1.02 12.45
N TRP A 146 0.68 -1.25 13.36
CA TRP A 146 -0.20 -0.18 13.82
C TRP A 146 0.65 0.90 14.54
N PRO A 147 0.39 2.18 14.35
CA PRO A 147 -0.77 2.79 13.68
C PRO A 147 -0.65 3.02 12.16
N LEU A 148 0.23 2.39 11.43
CA LEU A 148 0.33 2.36 9.97
C LEU A 148 0.86 3.64 9.30
N GLU A 149 1.33 4.63 10.06
CA GLU A 149 1.83 5.89 9.51
C GLU A 149 2.90 5.70 8.41
N PRO A 150 3.89 4.78 8.55
CA PRO A 150 4.89 4.57 7.51
C PRO A 150 4.29 4.22 6.14
N PHE A 151 3.12 3.59 6.14
CA PHE A 151 2.46 3.11 4.92
C PHE A 151 1.44 4.09 4.34
N MET A 152 1.06 5.14 5.09
CA MET A 152 0.04 6.09 4.66
C MET A 152 0.30 6.71 3.29
N PRO A 153 1.50 7.17 2.95
CA PRO A 153 1.78 7.70 1.61
C PRO A 153 1.47 6.68 0.51
N LEU A 154 1.83 5.42 0.70
CA LEU A 154 1.55 4.33 -0.25
C LEU A 154 0.07 3.98 -0.33
N MET A 155 -0.66 4.04 0.79
CA MET A 155 -2.11 3.84 0.83
C MET A 155 -2.85 4.93 0.05
N VAL A 156 -2.45 6.20 0.24
CA VAL A 156 -3.00 7.34 -0.50
C VAL A 156 -2.72 7.21 -2.00
N MET A 157 -1.50 6.81 -2.39
CA MET A 157 -1.17 6.52 -3.79
C MET A 157 -1.99 5.37 -4.37
N GLY A 158 -2.20 4.32 -3.58
CA GLY A 158 -3.04 3.17 -3.97
C GLY A 158 -4.49 3.59 -4.21
N LEU A 159 -5.05 4.40 -3.32
CA LEU A 159 -6.39 4.96 -3.45
C LEU A 159 -6.50 5.87 -4.69
N GLY A 160 -5.52 6.76 -4.90
CA GLY A 160 -5.45 7.60 -6.09
C GLY A 160 -5.41 6.77 -7.38
N THR A 161 -4.57 5.72 -7.41
CA THR A 161 -4.50 4.78 -8.54
C THR A 161 -5.82 4.03 -8.75
N PHE A 162 -6.50 3.65 -7.68
CA PHE A 162 -7.82 3.02 -7.74
C PHE A 162 -8.84 3.96 -8.38
N LEU A 163 -8.89 5.23 -7.97
CA LEU A 163 -9.84 6.21 -8.50
C LEU A 163 -9.55 6.54 -9.98
N THR A 164 -8.29 6.68 -10.36
CA THR A 164 -7.90 6.92 -11.76
C THR A 164 -8.26 5.74 -12.69
N THR A 165 -8.43 4.56 -12.14
CA THR A 165 -8.76 3.33 -12.86
C THR A 165 -10.12 2.75 -12.47
N LYS A 166 -10.97 3.54 -11.78
CA LYS A 166 -12.32 3.12 -11.39
C LYS A 166 -13.19 3.07 -12.63
N SER A 167 -13.76 1.91 -12.92
CA SER A 167 -14.63 1.68 -14.08
C SER A 167 -16.08 1.57 -13.64
N LYS A 168 -16.99 2.05 -14.48
CA LYS A 168 -18.44 1.84 -14.34
C LYS A 168 -18.86 0.81 -15.37
N ILE A 169 -19.63 -0.21 -14.95
CA ILE A 169 -20.26 -1.16 -15.88
C ILE A 169 -21.47 -0.45 -16.49
N VAL A 170 -21.49 -0.31 -17.80
CA VAL A 170 -22.65 0.22 -18.52
C VAL A 170 -23.57 -0.96 -18.81
N ILE A 171 -24.64 -1.07 -18.05
CA ILE A 171 -25.75 -1.99 -18.38
C ILE A 171 -26.51 -1.31 -19.52
N GLN A 172 -26.36 -1.80 -20.75
CA GLN A 172 -27.26 -1.42 -21.82
C GLN A 172 -28.65 -1.96 -21.45
N SER A 173 -29.56 -1.07 -21.06
CA SER A 173 -30.97 -1.41 -21.04
C SER A 173 -31.37 -1.66 -22.51
N THR A 174 -31.55 -2.92 -22.85
CA THR A 174 -32.16 -3.32 -24.12
C THR A 174 -33.61 -2.86 -24.05
N THR A 175 -33.86 -1.62 -24.44
CA THR A 175 -35.21 -1.20 -24.75
C THR A 175 -35.55 -1.91 -26.04
N SER A 176 -36.17 -3.09 -25.92
CA SER A 176 -36.84 -3.73 -27.04
C SER A 176 -37.95 -2.81 -27.46
N ALA A 177 -37.71 -2.12 -28.58
CA ALA A 177 -38.80 -1.51 -29.33
C ALA A 177 -39.71 -2.62 -29.82
N ILE A 178 -40.92 -2.69 -29.26
CA ILE A 178 -42.05 -3.44 -29.76
C ILE A 178 -42.80 -2.51 -30.74
#